data_fdf184f897a1ae8747ac4a437181b3f4
#
_entry.id   fdf184f897a1ae8747ac4a437181b3f4
#
_cell.length_a   1.000
_cell.length_b   1.000
_cell.length_c   1.000
_cell.angle_alpha   90.00
_cell.angle_beta   90.00
_cell.angle_gamma   90.00
#
_symmetry.space_group_name_H-M   'P 1'
#
loop_
_entity.id
_entity.type
_entity.pdbx_description
1 polymer ?
#
loop_
_entity_poly.entity_id
_entity_poly.type
_entity_poly.pdbx_seq_one_letter_code
_entity_poly.pdbx_strand_id
1 'polypeptide(L)'
;LIEEGDKVLVGLSGGKDSLALVELLGKRSRIFKPRFSVVAVHVVMKNIPYQSDLDYLRAHAESYGVPLVVYETSFDPSTDTRKSPCFLCSWNRRKALFTVAKEQGCNKIALGHHMDDILETLLMNITYQGAFSTMPPRLVMNKFDMTIIRPMCLVHEADLLELAQIRGYRK
;
A
#
# COMPACT_ATOMS: atom_id res chain seq x y z
N LEU A 1 -3.44 -15.08 -3.83
CA LEU A 1 -3.73 -13.78 -3.20
C LEU A 1 -4.86 -13.02 -3.89
N ILE A 2 -4.95 -13.12 -5.21
CA ILE A 2 -5.98 -12.45 -6.03
C ILE A 2 -6.78 -13.51 -6.75
N GLU A 3 -8.10 -13.36 -6.70
CA GLU A 3 -9.07 -14.30 -7.26
C GLU A 3 -9.92 -13.62 -8.35
N GLU A 4 -10.66 -14.43 -9.09
CA GLU A 4 -11.57 -13.94 -10.13
C GLU A 4 -12.64 -13.02 -9.52
N GLY A 5 -12.82 -11.86 -10.11
CA GLY A 5 -13.80 -10.86 -9.67
C GLY A 5 -13.34 -9.94 -8.54
N ASP A 6 -12.10 -10.07 -8.06
CA ASP A 6 -11.57 -9.18 -7.02
C ASP A 6 -11.46 -7.73 -7.50
N LYS A 7 -11.67 -6.81 -6.58
CA LYS A 7 -11.35 -5.40 -6.74
C LYS A 7 -10.34 -4.99 -5.68
N VAL A 8 -9.14 -4.64 -6.11
CA VAL A 8 -7.99 -4.41 -5.26
C VAL A 8 -7.67 -2.92 -5.15
N LEU A 9 -7.58 -2.42 -3.92
CA LEU A 9 -7.08 -1.07 -3.65
C LEU A 9 -5.58 -1.13 -3.38
N VAL A 10 -4.82 -0.25 -4.02
CA VAL A 10 -3.38 -0.08 -3.79
C VAL A 10 -3.10 1.27 -3.16
N GLY A 11 -2.39 1.27 -2.03
CA GLY A 11 -1.89 2.51 -1.44
C GLY A 11 -0.68 3.02 -2.23
N LEU A 12 -0.83 4.16 -2.91
CA LEU A 12 0.23 4.80 -3.69
C LEU A 12 0.82 5.97 -2.89
N SER A 13 1.90 5.71 -2.17
CA SER A 13 2.57 6.73 -1.34
C SER A 13 3.54 7.63 -2.13
N GLY A 14 3.98 7.18 -3.30
CA GLY A 14 5.02 7.82 -4.10
C GLY A 14 6.42 7.22 -3.93
N GLY A 15 6.61 6.32 -2.97
CA GLY A 15 7.85 5.55 -2.84
C GLY A 15 7.98 4.47 -3.92
N LYS A 16 9.21 4.04 -4.19
CA LYS A 16 9.53 3.02 -5.21
C LYS A 16 8.67 1.76 -5.12
N ASP A 17 8.41 1.28 -3.91
CA ASP A 17 7.68 0.03 -3.68
C ASP A 17 6.20 0.18 -4.08
N SER A 18 5.58 1.29 -3.73
CA SER A 18 4.19 1.57 -4.11
C SER A 18 4.03 1.81 -5.61
N LEU A 19 5.00 2.48 -6.24
CA LEU A 19 5.04 2.67 -7.70
C LEU A 19 5.20 1.33 -8.43
N ALA A 20 6.10 0.46 -7.95
CA ALA A 20 6.29 -0.87 -8.48
C ALA A 20 5.03 -1.74 -8.32
N LEU A 21 4.36 -1.66 -7.18
CA LEU A 21 3.14 -2.43 -6.93
C LEU A 21 2.02 -2.03 -7.89
N VAL A 22 1.84 -0.74 -8.16
CA VAL A 22 0.86 -0.25 -9.16
C VAL A 22 1.21 -0.75 -10.56
N GLU A 23 2.48 -0.71 -10.95
CA GLU A 23 2.93 -1.24 -12.23
C GLU A 23 2.63 -2.73 -12.36
N LEU A 24 3.02 -3.52 -11.36
CA LEU A 24 2.87 -4.98 -11.38
C LEU A 24 1.41 -5.41 -11.41
N LEU A 25 0.59 -4.84 -10.54
CA LEU A 25 -0.84 -5.18 -10.49
C LEU A 25 -1.60 -4.66 -11.69
N GLY A 26 -1.28 -3.47 -12.19
CA GLY A 26 -1.86 -2.92 -13.41
C GLY A 26 -1.56 -3.80 -14.63
N LYS A 27 -0.33 -4.24 -14.80
CA LYS A 27 0.05 -5.20 -15.86
C LYS A 27 -0.63 -6.55 -15.67
N ARG A 28 -0.65 -7.07 -14.45
CA ARG A 28 -1.25 -8.38 -14.15
C ARG A 28 -2.75 -8.41 -14.38
N SER A 29 -3.46 -7.29 -14.10
CA SER A 29 -4.90 -7.18 -14.32
C SER A 29 -5.31 -7.26 -15.79
N ARG A 30 -4.39 -7.02 -16.72
CA ARG A 30 -4.63 -7.14 -18.17
C ARG A 30 -4.58 -8.57 -18.67
N ILE A 31 -4.06 -9.51 -17.87
CA ILE A 31 -4.01 -10.93 -18.21
C ILE A 31 -5.38 -11.53 -17.93
N PHE A 32 -5.84 -12.39 -18.84
CA PHE A 32 -7.23 -12.85 -18.87
C PHE A 32 -7.71 -13.63 -17.65
N LYS A 33 -6.80 -14.31 -16.92
CA LYS A 33 -7.15 -15.09 -15.71
C LYS A 33 -6.09 -14.91 -14.62
N PRO A 34 -6.51 -14.61 -13.38
CA PRO A 34 -7.86 -14.19 -12.95
C PRO A 34 -8.19 -12.78 -13.44
N ARG A 35 -9.46 -12.51 -13.70
CA ARG A 35 -9.94 -11.14 -13.97
C ARG A 35 -10.13 -10.42 -12.66
N PHE A 36 -9.48 -9.30 -12.50
CA PHE A 36 -9.63 -8.41 -11.36
C PHE A 36 -9.41 -6.95 -11.76
N SER A 37 -9.89 -6.04 -10.96
CA SER A 37 -9.69 -4.61 -11.16
C SER A 37 -8.81 -4.02 -10.07
N VAL A 38 -8.10 -2.94 -10.41
CA VAL A 38 -7.18 -2.26 -9.51
C VAL A 38 -7.53 -0.77 -9.45
N VAL A 39 -7.56 -0.23 -8.24
CA VAL A 39 -7.69 1.22 -7.98
C VAL A 39 -6.55 1.64 -7.07
N ALA A 40 -5.89 2.74 -7.37
CA ALA A 40 -4.87 3.32 -6.51
C ALA A 40 -5.46 4.46 -5.68
N VAL A 41 -4.98 4.62 -4.46
CA VAL A 41 -5.30 5.75 -3.60
C VAL A 41 -4.02 6.43 -3.09
N HIS A 42 -3.97 7.74 -3.20
CA HIS A 42 -2.97 8.57 -2.54
C HIS A 42 -3.61 9.32 -1.37
N VAL A 43 -3.10 9.08 -0.17
CA VAL A 43 -3.60 9.72 1.06
C VAL A 43 -2.79 10.97 1.34
N VAL A 44 -3.43 12.13 1.32
CA VAL A 44 -2.83 13.43 1.66
C VAL A 44 -3.14 13.75 3.11
N MET A 45 -2.09 14.01 3.89
CA MET A 45 -2.20 14.45 5.28
C MET A 45 -2.08 15.98 5.33
N LYS A 46 -3.16 16.69 5.62
CA LYS A 46 -3.20 18.16 5.60
C LYS A 46 -2.26 18.84 6.62
N ASN A 47 -1.93 18.15 7.69
CA ASN A 47 -1.08 18.68 8.78
C ASN A 47 0.42 18.45 8.56
N ILE A 48 0.81 17.83 7.47
CA ILE A 48 2.22 17.54 7.18
C ILE A 48 2.61 18.33 5.94
N PRO A 49 3.69 19.15 6.00
CA PRO A 49 4.12 20.00 4.88
C PRO A 49 4.79 19.20 3.74
N TYR A 50 4.44 17.92 3.58
CA TYR A 50 4.94 17.07 2.52
C TYR A 50 3.96 17.10 1.34
N GLN A 51 4.43 17.57 0.20
CA GLN A 51 3.67 17.57 -1.04
C GLN A 51 4.25 16.51 -1.99
N SER A 52 3.39 15.57 -2.38
CA SER A 52 3.70 14.64 -3.46
C SER A 52 3.35 15.29 -4.80
N ASP A 53 4.10 14.95 -5.84
CA ASP A 53 3.74 15.31 -7.21
C ASP A 53 2.54 14.47 -7.67
N LEU A 54 1.34 14.99 -7.44
CA LEU A 54 0.08 14.29 -7.76
C LEU A 54 -0.08 14.06 -9.27
N ASP A 55 0.44 14.96 -10.10
CA ASP A 55 0.37 14.80 -11.55
C ASP A 55 1.24 13.63 -12.01
N TYR A 56 2.43 13.50 -11.43
CA TYR A 56 3.31 12.36 -11.67
C TYR A 56 2.68 11.04 -11.20
N LEU A 57 2.11 11.00 -10.00
CA LEU A 57 1.45 9.80 -9.46
C LEU A 57 0.24 9.38 -10.32
N ARG A 58 -0.55 10.36 -10.74
CA ARG A 58 -1.70 10.12 -11.62
C ARG A 58 -1.27 9.59 -12.97
N ALA A 59 -0.27 10.22 -13.60
CA ALA A 59 0.27 9.79 -14.89
C ALA A 59 0.85 8.38 -14.79
N HIS A 60 1.58 8.07 -13.71
CA HIS A 60 2.13 6.74 -13.48
C HIS A 60 1.02 5.68 -13.37
N ALA A 61 0.03 5.91 -12.53
CA ALA A 61 -1.08 4.97 -12.34
C ALA A 61 -1.89 4.77 -13.63
N GLU A 62 -2.25 5.85 -14.31
CA GLU A 62 -3.04 5.81 -15.54
C GLU A 62 -2.29 5.12 -16.69
N SER A 63 -0.95 5.23 -16.76
CA SER A 63 -0.13 4.53 -17.75
C SER A 63 -0.26 3.01 -17.67
N TYR A 64 -0.60 2.47 -16.52
CA TYR A 64 -0.86 1.05 -16.29
C TYR A 64 -2.36 0.71 -16.24
N GLY A 65 -3.23 1.66 -16.56
CA GLY A 65 -4.67 1.48 -16.57
C GLY A 65 -5.29 1.43 -15.16
N VAL A 66 -4.62 2.02 -14.18
CA VAL A 66 -5.07 2.09 -12.78
C VAL A 66 -5.57 3.49 -12.48
N PRO A 67 -6.86 3.70 -12.18
CA PRO A 67 -7.37 5.00 -11.76
C PRO A 67 -6.81 5.39 -10.39
N LEU A 68 -6.48 6.66 -10.22
CA LEU A 68 -5.99 7.21 -8.95
C LEU A 68 -7.09 8.02 -8.26
N VAL A 69 -7.35 7.67 -7.00
CA VAL A 69 -8.19 8.44 -6.08
C VAL A 69 -7.29 9.18 -5.11
N VAL A 70 -7.52 10.48 -4.93
CA VAL A 70 -6.83 11.27 -3.91
C VAL A 70 -7.77 11.44 -2.72
N TYR A 71 -7.32 11.01 -1.56
CA TYR A 71 -8.08 11.10 -0.31
C TYR A 71 -7.35 12.00 0.69
N GLU A 72 -8.03 13.06 1.11
CA GLU A 72 -7.49 13.98 2.09
C GLU A 72 -7.94 13.61 3.49
N THR A 73 -7.01 13.57 4.42
CA THR A 73 -7.30 13.37 5.84
C THR A 73 -6.42 14.26 6.69
N SER A 74 -6.80 14.42 7.95
CA SER A 74 -6.02 15.15 8.93
C SER A 74 -6.11 14.43 10.27
N PHE A 75 -5.10 14.61 11.11
CA PHE A 75 -5.15 14.17 12.50
C PHE A 75 -4.72 15.33 13.41
N ASP A 76 -5.27 15.35 14.61
CA ASP A 76 -4.87 16.30 15.63
C ASP A 76 -3.88 15.61 16.59
N PRO A 77 -2.59 16.04 16.61
CA PRO A 77 -1.59 15.47 17.52
C PRO A 77 -1.93 15.67 19.00
N SER A 78 -2.81 16.61 19.33
CA SER A 78 -3.21 16.91 20.70
C SER A 78 -4.27 15.95 21.26
N THR A 79 -4.95 15.19 20.40
CA THR A 79 -6.07 14.31 20.82
C THR A 79 -5.62 13.05 21.56
N ASP A 80 -4.39 12.59 21.35
CA ASP A 80 -3.82 11.46 22.10
C ASP A 80 -2.32 11.68 22.36
N THR A 81 -2.02 12.32 23.47
CA THR A 81 -0.63 12.59 23.91
C THR A 81 0.15 11.34 24.35
N ARG A 82 -0.52 10.18 24.44
CA ARG A 82 0.11 8.90 24.80
C ARG A 82 0.80 8.23 23.62
N LYS A 83 0.53 8.67 22.39
CA LYS A 83 1.05 8.08 21.17
C LYS A 83 1.90 9.09 20.41
N SER A 84 2.96 8.59 19.77
CA SER A 84 3.81 9.45 18.95
C SER A 84 3.06 10.00 17.72
N PRO A 85 3.40 11.19 17.22
CA PRO A 85 2.82 11.74 16.00
C PRO A 85 2.96 10.81 14.79
N CYS A 86 4.08 10.07 14.69
CA CYS A 86 4.31 9.08 13.64
C CYS A 86 3.32 7.92 13.72
N PHE A 87 2.99 7.46 14.93
CA PHE A 87 2.00 6.41 15.12
C PHE A 87 0.62 6.87 14.68
N LEU A 88 0.20 8.08 15.09
CA LEU A 88 -1.09 8.66 14.72
C LEU A 88 -1.21 8.85 13.21
N CYS A 89 -0.14 9.32 12.57
CA CYS A 89 -0.08 9.46 11.12
C CYS A 89 -0.27 8.11 10.41
N SER A 90 0.48 7.09 10.82
CA SER A 90 0.39 5.75 10.23
C SER A 90 -0.99 5.13 10.45
N TRP A 91 -1.56 5.31 11.63
CA TRP A 91 -2.90 4.80 11.95
C TRP A 91 -3.99 5.47 11.11
N ASN A 92 -3.94 6.81 10.96
CA ASN A 92 -4.89 7.56 10.15
C ASN A 92 -4.77 7.22 8.65
N ARG A 93 -3.55 7.04 8.14
CA ARG A 93 -3.33 6.56 6.77
C ARG A 93 -3.95 5.19 6.54
N ARG A 94 -3.75 4.27 7.48
CA ARG A 94 -4.35 2.92 7.40
C ARG A 94 -5.88 3.00 7.43
N LYS A 95 -6.45 3.79 8.33
CA LYS A 95 -7.89 4.01 8.40
C LYS A 95 -8.44 4.60 7.09
N ALA A 96 -7.71 5.54 6.48
CA ALA A 96 -8.07 6.10 5.19
C ALA A 96 -8.12 5.05 4.08
N LEU A 97 -7.17 4.11 4.05
CA LEU A 97 -7.17 3.02 3.07
C LEU A 97 -8.43 2.15 3.20
N PHE A 98 -8.84 1.80 4.41
CA PHE A 98 -10.07 1.04 4.64
C PHE A 98 -11.32 1.81 4.22
N THR A 99 -11.37 3.10 4.53
CA THR A 99 -12.49 3.98 4.13
C THR A 99 -12.63 4.04 2.62
N VAL A 100 -11.55 4.32 1.91
CA VAL A 100 -11.55 4.40 0.44
C VAL A 100 -11.85 3.03 -0.18
N ALA A 101 -11.32 1.95 0.38
CA ALA A 101 -11.61 0.60 -0.11
C ALA A 101 -13.12 0.29 -0.06
N LYS A 102 -13.79 0.66 1.01
CA LYS A 102 -15.25 0.53 1.13
C LYS A 102 -15.99 1.40 0.13
N GLU A 103 -15.62 2.67 0.03
CA GLU A 103 -16.24 3.62 -0.90
C GLU A 103 -16.10 3.19 -2.36
N GLN A 104 -14.96 2.61 -2.73
CA GLN A 104 -14.68 2.11 -4.07
C GLN A 104 -15.21 0.69 -4.33
N GLY A 105 -15.81 0.04 -3.33
CA GLY A 105 -16.30 -1.33 -3.45
C GLY A 105 -15.17 -2.37 -3.60
N CYS A 106 -13.99 -2.09 -3.07
CA CYS A 106 -12.85 -3.03 -3.05
C CYS A 106 -13.03 -4.07 -1.95
N ASN A 107 -12.64 -5.31 -2.23
CA ASN A 107 -12.62 -6.40 -1.25
C ASN A 107 -11.21 -6.75 -0.75
N LYS A 108 -10.18 -6.22 -1.41
CA LYS A 108 -8.77 -6.41 -1.02
C LYS A 108 -8.00 -5.10 -1.02
N ILE A 109 -7.05 -5.00 -0.08
CA ILE A 109 -6.06 -3.91 -0.02
C ILE A 109 -4.69 -4.53 -0.24
N ALA A 110 -3.96 -4.09 -1.27
CA ALA A 110 -2.60 -4.49 -1.54
C ALA A 110 -1.62 -3.48 -0.96
N LEU A 111 -0.66 -3.97 -0.20
CA LEU A 111 0.43 -3.20 0.39
C LEU A 111 1.76 -3.56 -0.25
N GLY A 112 2.63 -2.58 -0.40
CA GLY A 112 3.93 -2.68 -1.07
C GLY A 112 5.05 -3.27 -0.21
N HIS A 113 4.74 -4.07 0.81
CA HIS A 113 5.77 -4.75 1.61
C HIS A 113 6.45 -5.85 0.80
N HIS A 114 7.77 -5.83 0.80
CA HIS A 114 8.61 -6.81 0.12
C HIS A 114 9.25 -7.81 1.12
N MET A 115 10.06 -8.75 0.61
CA MET A 115 10.65 -9.81 1.43
C MET A 115 11.53 -9.24 2.55
N ASP A 116 12.32 -8.23 2.27
CA ASP A 116 13.22 -7.61 3.26
C ASP A 116 12.43 -7.00 4.43
N ASP A 117 11.32 -6.30 4.17
CA ASP A 117 10.41 -5.79 5.21
C ASP A 117 9.88 -6.91 6.12
N ILE A 118 9.50 -8.05 5.52
CA ILE A 118 8.96 -9.20 6.24
C ILE A 118 10.03 -9.84 7.14
N LEU A 119 11.26 -9.97 6.63
CA LEU A 119 12.38 -10.52 7.38
C LEU A 119 12.84 -9.56 8.49
N GLU A 120 12.94 -8.27 8.21
CA GLU A 120 13.27 -7.25 9.20
C GLU A 120 12.22 -7.23 10.33
N THR A 121 10.95 -7.29 9.99
CA THR A 121 9.85 -7.36 10.99
C THR A 121 9.96 -8.63 11.83
N LEU A 122 10.29 -9.77 11.23
CA LEU A 122 10.52 -11.03 11.96
C LEU A 122 11.66 -10.88 12.97
N LEU A 123 12.80 -10.34 12.53
CA LEU A 123 13.96 -10.11 13.40
C LEU A 123 13.64 -9.14 14.54
N MET A 124 12.93 -8.06 14.26
CA MET A 124 12.49 -7.10 15.27
C MET A 124 11.57 -7.77 16.31
N ASN A 125 10.62 -8.56 15.87
CA ASN A 125 9.69 -9.24 16.76
C ASN A 125 10.41 -10.29 17.64
N ILE A 126 11.37 -11.02 17.09
CA ILE A 126 12.19 -11.97 17.87
C ILE A 126 13.02 -11.24 18.93
N THR A 127 13.70 -10.15 18.53
CA THR A 127 14.66 -9.46 19.40
C THR A 127 14.00 -8.62 20.49
N TYR A 128 12.93 -7.91 20.16
CA TYR A 128 12.29 -6.98 21.10
C TYR A 128 11.06 -7.54 21.82
N GLN A 129 10.38 -8.52 21.23
CA GLN A 129 9.14 -9.06 21.79
C GLN A 129 9.22 -10.56 22.13
N GLY A 130 10.31 -11.23 21.76
CA GLY A 130 10.44 -12.68 21.90
C GLY A 130 9.40 -13.46 21.11
N ALA A 131 8.82 -12.86 20.06
CA ALA A 131 7.74 -13.45 19.29
C ALA A 131 8.23 -13.85 17.90
N PHE A 132 8.05 -15.15 17.54
CA PHE A 132 8.31 -15.64 16.19
C PHE A 132 7.11 -15.34 15.29
N SER A 133 7.00 -14.09 14.84
CA SER A 133 5.89 -13.62 14.01
C SER A 133 6.33 -12.53 13.05
N THR A 134 5.68 -12.44 11.92
CA THR A 134 5.89 -11.39 10.93
C THR A 134 4.58 -11.08 10.19
N MET A 135 4.67 -10.20 9.19
CA MET A 135 3.54 -9.82 8.35
C MET A 135 3.17 -10.97 7.39
N PRO A 136 1.96 -11.54 7.46
CA PRO A 136 1.56 -12.61 6.55
C PRO A 136 1.30 -12.05 5.13
N PRO A 137 1.52 -12.84 4.06
CA PRO A 137 1.19 -12.45 2.69
C PRO A 137 -0.29 -12.16 2.48
N ARG A 138 -1.17 -12.84 3.24
CA ARG A 138 -2.62 -12.67 3.21
C ARG A 138 -3.15 -12.59 4.64
N LEU A 139 -3.87 -11.54 4.94
CA LEU A 139 -4.49 -11.31 6.24
C LEU A 139 -5.97 -10.97 6.06
N VAL A 140 -6.84 -11.89 6.48
CA VAL A 140 -8.29 -11.67 6.50
C VAL A 140 -8.68 -10.89 7.74
N MET A 141 -9.28 -9.74 7.54
CA MET A 141 -9.75 -8.87 8.62
C MET A 141 -11.28 -8.94 8.72
N ASN A 142 -11.77 -9.95 9.42
CA ASN A 142 -13.22 -10.21 9.56
C ASN A 142 -14.00 -9.00 10.10
N LYS A 143 -13.39 -8.26 11.02
CA LYS A 143 -13.99 -7.08 11.63
C LYS A 143 -14.29 -5.94 10.64
N PHE A 144 -13.54 -5.86 9.54
CA PHE A 144 -13.66 -4.81 8.54
C PHE A 144 -14.18 -5.32 7.19
N ASP A 145 -14.46 -6.62 7.09
CA ASP A 145 -14.84 -7.29 5.82
C ASP A 145 -13.86 -6.96 4.68
N MET A 146 -12.56 -7.05 4.99
CA MET A 146 -11.47 -6.67 4.11
C MET A 146 -10.32 -7.66 4.25
N THR A 147 -9.65 -7.95 3.13
CA THR A 147 -8.44 -8.77 3.13
C THR A 147 -7.23 -7.92 2.72
N ILE A 148 -6.21 -7.90 3.55
CA ILE A 148 -4.92 -7.30 3.21
C ILE A 148 -4.05 -8.34 2.50
N ILE A 149 -3.46 -7.96 1.39
CA ILE A 149 -2.52 -8.79 0.64
C ILE A 149 -1.18 -8.09 0.45
N ARG A 150 -0.11 -8.86 0.36
CA ARG A 150 1.26 -8.40 0.09
C ARG A 150 1.84 -9.13 -1.11
N PRO A 151 1.49 -8.68 -2.33
CA PRO A 151 1.87 -9.41 -3.56
C PRO A 151 3.37 -9.50 -3.79
N MET A 152 4.15 -8.57 -3.22
CA MET A 152 5.62 -8.55 -3.37
C MET A 152 6.36 -9.23 -2.22
N CYS A 153 5.70 -10.08 -1.43
CA CYS A 153 6.30 -10.73 -0.27
C CYS A 153 7.50 -11.65 -0.58
N LEU A 154 7.67 -12.05 -1.84
CA LEU A 154 8.80 -12.87 -2.32
C LEU A 154 9.78 -12.08 -3.19
N VAL A 155 9.61 -10.76 -3.30
CA VAL A 155 10.47 -9.88 -4.09
C VAL A 155 11.50 -9.24 -3.17
N HIS A 156 12.78 -9.26 -3.56
CA HIS A 156 13.84 -8.60 -2.83
C HIS A 156 13.83 -7.09 -3.04
N GLU A 157 14.24 -6.33 -2.04
CA GLU A 157 14.39 -4.88 -2.17
C GLU A 157 15.36 -4.49 -3.29
N ALA A 158 16.42 -5.26 -3.47
CA ALA A 158 17.40 -5.04 -4.53
C ALA A 158 16.76 -5.05 -5.94
N ASP A 159 15.83 -5.98 -6.18
CA ASP A 159 15.11 -6.06 -7.46
C ASP A 159 14.20 -4.84 -7.67
N LEU A 160 13.58 -4.33 -6.59
CA LEU A 160 12.75 -3.12 -6.65
C LEU A 160 13.57 -1.86 -6.88
N LEU A 161 14.77 -1.78 -6.31
CA LEU A 161 15.72 -0.69 -6.57
C LEU A 161 16.18 -0.69 -8.02
N GLU A 162 16.52 -1.86 -8.57
CA GLU A 162 16.90 -2.00 -9.97
C GLU A 162 15.74 -1.61 -10.90
N LEU A 163 14.54 -2.09 -10.62
CA LEU A 163 13.33 -1.70 -11.38
C LEU A 163 13.11 -0.18 -11.34
N ALA A 164 13.26 0.44 -10.17
CA ALA A 164 13.10 1.87 -10.01
C ALA A 164 14.12 2.66 -10.85
N GLN A 165 15.36 2.18 -10.94
CA GLN A 165 16.39 2.78 -11.79
C GLN A 165 16.06 2.64 -13.28
N ILE A 166 15.69 1.44 -13.72
CA ILE A 166 15.32 1.16 -15.12
C ILE A 166 14.13 2.00 -15.57
N ARG A 167 13.13 2.16 -14.69
CA ARG A 167 11.90 2.92 -14.96
C ARG A 167 12.06 4.44 -14.74
N GLY A 168 13.12 4.87 -14.06
CA GLY A 168 13.33 6.26 -13.69
C GLY A 168 12.26 6.78 -12.72
N TYR A 169 11.86 5.97 -11.74
CA TYR A 169 10.90 6.42 -10.73
C TYR A 169 11.41 7.64 -9.99
N ARG A 170 10.55 8.65 -9.86
CA ARG A 170 10.82 9.87 -9.09
C ARG A 170 10.16 9.78 -7.73
N LYS A 171 10.81 10.38 -6.74
CA LYS A 171 10.30 10.46 -5.37
C LYS A 171 9.58 11.78 -5.14
#